data_78492a6f4e3980c638da7ccc3ed3cac2
#
_entry.id   78492a6f4e3980c638da7ccc3ed3cac2
#
_cell.length_a   1.000
_cell.length_b   1.000
_cell.length_c   1.000
_cell.angle_alpha   90.00
_cell.angle_beta   90.00
_cell.angle_gamma   90.00
#
_symmetry.space_group_name_H-M   'P 1'
#
loop_
_entity.id
_entity.type
_entity.pdbx_description
1 polymer ?
#
loop_
_entity_poly.entity_id
_entity_poly.type
_entity_poly.pdbx_seq_one_letter_code
_entity_poly.pdbx_strand_id
1 'polypeptide(L)'
;MGVGPYRPTRELEAALEHRELDIAIGIAKDIARERRPIGLPLALRLVALVAEQGDDYDVWACRWLARWLRETPETTISLAAEVAATLADLPAEPAGVEAIRPLVR
;
A
#
# COMPACT_ATOMS: atom_id res chain seq x y z
N MET A 1 25.76 -9.76 -15.88
CA MET A 1 25.35 -9.52 -15.47
C MET A 1 24.77 -9.71 -14.95
N GLY A 2 24.83 -9.81 -15.58
CA GLY A 2 24.31 -10.22 -15.06
C GLY A 2 23.51 -10.23 -14.34
N VAL A 3 23.81 -10.73 -13.76
CA VAL A 3 22.81 -10.67 -12.85
C VAL A 3 22.12 -9.39 -12.89
N GLY A 4 20.90 -9.44 -13.14
CA GLY A 4 20.08 -8.31 -12.93
C GLY A 4 20.26 -7.90 -11.50
N PRO A 5 20.26 -6.62 -11.21
CA PRO A 5 20.28 -6.17 -9.86
C PRO A 5 19.06 -6.74 -9.13
N TYR A 6 19.23 -6.96 -7.84
CA TYR A 6 18.14 -7.35 -6.98
C TYR A 6 16.94 -6.41 -7.20
N ARG A 7 15.77 -6.97 -7.41
CA ARG A 7 14.57 -6.19 -7.70
C ARG A 7 13.45 -6.51 -6.73
N PRO A 8 13.59 -6.03 -5.49
CA PRO A 8 12.58 -6.33 -4.47
C PRO A 8 11.19 -5.81 -4.82
N THR A 9 11.13 -4.70 -5.56
CA THR A 9 9.84 -4.15 -5.99
C THR A 9 9.10 -5.12 -6.92
N ARG A 10 9.80 -5.78 -7.84
CA ARG A 10 9.19 -6.77 -8.71
C ARG A 10 8.73 -7.99 -7.94
N GLU A 11 9.52 -8.42 -6.98
CA GLU A 11 9.14 -9.54 -6.14
C GLU A 11 7.91 -9.22 -5.33
N LEU A 12 7.82 -7.98 -4.82
CA LEU A 12 6.64 -7.53 -4.10
C LEU A 12 5.41 -7.51 -5.02
N GLU A 13 5.55 -6.98 -6.23
CA GLU A 13 4.46 -6.97 -7.19
C GLU A 13 3.97 -8.39 -7.49
N ALA A 14 4.89 -9.32 -7.69
CA ALA A 14 4.53 -10.71 -7.97
C ALA A 14 3.78 -11.33 -6.79
N ALA A 15 4.25 -11.10 -5.57
CA ALA A 15 3.58 -11.60 -4.38
C ALA A 15 2.17 -11.04 -4.26
N LEU A 16 1.99 -9.76 -4.58
CA LEU A 16 0.66 -9.13 -4.54
C LEU A 16 -0.25 -9.69 -5.63
N GLU A 17 0.26 -9.93 -6.83
CA GLU A 17 -0.51 -10.53 -7.91
C GLU A 17 -0.96 -11.94 -7.56
N HIS A 18 -0.10 -12.71 -6.89
CA HIS A 18 -0.42 -14.06 -6.46
C HIS A 18 -1.18 -14.08 -5.12
N ARG A 19 -1.46 -12.91 -4.56
CA ARG A 19 -2.23 -12.74 -3.33
C ARG A 19 -1.60 -13.49 -2.15
N GLU A 20 -0.28 -13.47 -2.09
CA GLU A 20 0.50 -14.12 -1.04
C GLU A 20 0.89 -13.09 0.02
N LEU A 21 -0.01 -12.82 0.95
CA LEU A 21 0.16 -11.75 1.92
C LEU A 21 1.42 -11.90 2.77
N ASP A 22 1.68 -13.08 3.31
CA ASP A 22 2.83 -13.28 4.18
C ASP A 22 4.15 -12.99 3.46
N ILE A 23 4.24 -13.43 2.20
CA ILE A 23 5.41 -13.19 1.38
C ILE A 23 5.54 -11.71 1.08
N ALA A 24 4.43 -11.07 0.71
CA ALA A 24 4.41 -9.63 0.42
C ALA A 24 4.86 -8.81 1.63
N ILE A 25 4.37 -9.12 2.82
CA ILE A 25 4.76 -8.43 4.04
C ILE A 25 6.26 -8.62 4.31
N GLY A 26 6.76 -9.85 4.15
CA GLY A 26 8.18 -10.12 4.35
C GLY A 26 9.06 -9.30 3.43
N ILE A 27 8.71 -9.25 2.15
CA ILE A 27 9.46 -8.46 1.17
C ILE A 27 9.39 -6.98 1.52
N ALA A 28 8.21 -6.48 1.88
CA ALA A 28 8.03 -5.07 2.23
C ALA A 28 8.89 -4.69 3.43
N LYS A 29 8.97 -5.56 4.44
CA LYS A 29 9.81 -5.33 5.61
C LYS A 29 11.28 -5.30 5.24
N ASP A 30 11.72 -6.18 4.34
CA ASP A 30 13.11 -6.19 3.88
C ASP A 30 13.45 -4.92 3.12
N ILE A 31 12.55 -4.43 2.28
CA ILE A 31 12.74 -3.17 1.56
C ILE A 31 12.88 -2.02 2.56
N ALA A 32 12.02 -2.01 3.60
CA ALA A 32 12.06 -0.98 4.62
C ALA A 32 13.37 -0.98 5.40
N ARG A 33 13.93 -2.18 5.69
CA ARG A 33 15.23 -2.28 6.37
C ARG A 33 16.35 -1.67 5.55
N GLU A 34 16.26 -1.77 4.24
CA GLU A 34 17.26 -1.18 3.36
C GLU A 34 17.00 0.31 3.14
N ARG A 35 16.03 0.86 3.84
CA ARG A 35 15.66 2.28 3.75
C ARG A 35 15.28 2.71 2.35
N ARG A 36 14.75 1.79 1.57
CA ARG A 36 14.24 2.09 0.25
C ARG A 36 12.75 2.36 0.34
N PRO A 37 12.26 3.41 -0.28
CA PRO A 37 10.82 3.69 -0.24
C PRO A 37 10.09 2.75 -1.20
N ILE A 38 8.97 2.24 -0.73
CA ILE A 38 8.00 1.58 -1.61
C ILE A 38 7.09 2.71 -2.09
N GLY A 39 6.83 2.78 -3.40
CA GLY A 39 5.94 3.80 -3.92
C GLY A 39 4.54 3.69 -3.30
N LEU A 40 3.87 4.82 -3.14
CA LEU A 40 2.53 4.84 -2.58
C LEU A 40 1.53 3.94 -3.32
N PRO A 41 1.55 3.87 -4.67
CA PRO A 41 0.63 2.97 -5.36
C PRO A 41 0.84 1.50 -5.01
N LEU A 42 2.10 1.08 -4.90
CA LEU A 42 2.41 -0.31 -4.55
C LEU A 42 2.06 -0.58 -3.09
N ALA A 43 2.36 0.38 -2.21
CA ALA A 43 1.98 0.28 -0.81
C ALA A 43 0.46 0.18 -0.64
N LEU A 44 -0.31 0.90 -1.47
CA LEU A 44 -1.77 0.81 -1.45
C LEU A 44 -2.25 -0.59 -1.82
N ARG A 45 -1.61 -1.22 -2.80
CA ARG A 45 -1.96 -2.60 -3.16
C ARG A 45 -1.73 -3.55 -1.99
N LEU A 46 -0.65 -3.34 -1.24
CA LEU A 46 -0.40 -4.14 -0.05
C LEU A 46 -1.46 -3.91 1.02
N VAL A 47 -1.84 -2.66 1.25
CA VAL A 47 -2.90 -2.32 2.20
C VAL A 47 -4.21 -2.99 1.80
N ALA A 48 -4.54 -2.99 0.51
CA ALA A 48 -5.74 -3.64 0.01
C ALA A 48 -5.72 -5.16 0.26
N LEU A 49 -4.56 -5.79 0.10
CA LEU A 49 -4.44 -7.21 0.37
C LEU A 49 -4.56 -7.52 1.87
N VAL A 50 -4.01 -6.65 2.72
CA VAL A 50 -4.20 -6.78 4.18
C VAL A 50 -5.69 -6.66 4.53
N ALA A 51 -6.42 -5.79 3.83
CA ALA A 51 -7.86 -5.65 4.04
C ALA A 51 -8.60 -6.96 3.79
N GLU A 52 -8.14 -7.76 2.82
CA GLU A 52 -8.79 -9.03 2.49
C GLU A 52 -8.36 -10.19 3.39
N GLN A 53 -7.11 -10.22 3.81
CA GLN A 53 -6.51 -11.40 4.44
C GLN A 53 -5.88 -11.17 5.80
N GLY A 54 -5.60 -9.92 6.17
CA GLY A 54 -4.86 -9.62 7.39
C GLY A 54 -5.74 -9.33 8.59
N ASP A 55 -5.13 -9.31 9.77
CA ASP A 55 -5.82 -9.06 11.01
C ASP A 55 -5.66 -7.64 11.54
N ASP A 56 -4.63 -6.94 11.09
CA ASP A 56 -4.27 -5.62 11.60
C ASP A 56 -4.43 -4.52 10.56
N TYR A 57 -5.50 -4.62 9.79
CA TYR A 57 -5.76 -3.69 8.70
C TYR A 57 -5.69 -2.23 9.10
N ASP A 58 -6.30 -1.87 10.24
CA ASP A 58 -6.33 -0.47 10.66
C ASP A 58 -4.93 0.12 10.83
N VAL A 59 -4.00 -0.67 11.35
CA VAL A 59 -2.61 -0.22 11.52
C VAL A 59 -1.99 0.08 10.15
N TRP A 60 -2.16 -0.82 9.20
CA TRP A 60 -1.61 -0.67 7.85
C TRP A 60 -2.24 0.53 7.14
N ALA A 61 -3.56 0.65 7.22
CA ALA A 61 -4.29 1.72 6.56
C ALA A 61 -3.92 3.09 7.15
N CYS A 62 -3.83 3.19 8.47
CA CYS A 62 -3.45 4.44 9.12
C CYS A 62 -2.03 4.87 8.76
N ARG A 63 -1.10 3.93 8.70
CA ARG A 63 0.29 4.23 8.29
C ARG A 63 0.35 4.72 6.86
N TRP A 64 -0.38 4.06 5.97
CA TRP A 64 -0.44 4.48 4.57
C TRP A 64 -1.03 5.88 4.44
N LEU A 65 -2.15 6.14 5.13
CA LEU A 65 -2.81 7.42 5.09
C LEU A 65 -1.89 8.54 5.59
N ALA A 66 -1.22 8.31 6.71
CA ALA A 66 -0.29 9.29 7.27
C ALA A 66 0.83 9.61 6.28
N ARG A 67 1.36 8.60 5.63
CA ARG A 67 2.41 8.78 4.64
C ARG A 67 1.88 9.54 3.42
N TRP A 68 0.70 9.19 2.93
CA TRP A 68 0.09 9.87 1.79
C TRP A 68 -0.10 11.36 2.09
N LEU A 69 -0.58 11.68 3.29
CA LEU A 69 -0.75 13.08 3.70
C LEU A 69 0.57 13.84 3.74
N ARG A 70 1.63 13.21 4.22
CA ARG A 70 2.96 13.84 4.24
C ARG A 70 3.50 14.09 2.85
N GLU A 71 3.26 13.16 1.93
CA GLU A 71 3.80 13.24 0.58
C GLU A 71 2.92 14.02 -0.38
N THR A 72 1.74 14.45 0.07
CA THR A 72 0.78 15.18 -0.75
C THR A 72 0.31 16.42 0.02
N PRO A 73 1.21 17.41 0.23
CA PRO A 73 0.90 18.55 1.09
C PRO A 73 -0.23 19.45 0.57
N GLU A 74 -0.57 19.35 -0.71
CA GLU A 74 -1.67 20.12 -1.29
C GLU A 74 -3.04 19.49 -1.02
N THR A 75 -3.10 18.40 -0.28
CA THR A 75 -4.36 17.73 0.01
C THR A 75 -5.26 18.59 0.88
N THR A 76 -6.54 18.69 0.52
CA THR A 76 -7.53 19.39 1.32
C THR A 76 -8.10 18.49 2.40
N ILE A 77 -8.70 19.09 3.42
CA ILE A 77 -9.38 18.33 4.47
C ILE A 77 -10.49 17.46 3.89
N SER A 78 -11.26 18.01 2.94
CA SER A 78 -12.34 17.26 2.29
C SER A 78 -11.83 16.01 1.59
N LEU A 79 -10.74 16.15 0.84
CA LEU A 79 -10.15 15.01 0.14
C LEU A 79 -9.56 14.00 1.13
N ALA A 80 -8.89 14.48 2.16
CA ALA A 80 -8.35 13.60 3.19
C ALA A 80 -9.46 12.81 3.87
N ALA A 81 -10.59 13.44 4.14
CA ALA A 81 -11.74 12.76 4.74
C ALA A 81 -12.31 11.70 3.82
N GLU A 82 -12.41 11.98 2.51
CA GLU A 82 -12.89 11.01 1.54
C GLU A 82 -11.98 9.78 1.46
N VAL A 83 -10.68 10.01 1.41
CA VAL A 83 -9.71 8.90 1.36
C VAL A 83 -9.77 8.08 2.65
N ALA A 84 -9.83 8.74 3.80
CA ALA A 84 -9.95 8.05 5.08
C ALA A 84 -11.21 7.21 5.16
N ALA A 85 -12.35 7.74 4.71
CA ALA A 85 -13.61 7.02 4.70
C ALA A 85 -13.56 5.80 3.78
N THR A 86 -12.96 5.96 2.60
CA THR A 86 -12.81 4.86 1.65
C THR A 86 -11.91 3.76 2.22
N LEU A 87 -10.80 4.15 2.87
CA LEU A 87 -9.93 3.18 3.53
C LEU A 87 -10.68 2.44 4.65
N ALA A 88 -11.49 3.17 5.43
CA ALA A 88 -12.26 2.55 6.51
C ALA A 88 -13.22 1.47 5.98
N ASP A 89 -13.76 1.66 4.80
CA ASP A 89 -14.71 0.72 4.20
C ASP A 89 -14.04 -0.37 3.36
N LEU A 90 -12.75 -0.29 3.12
CA LEU A 90 -12.07 -1.19 2.19
C LEU A 90 -12.27 -2.68 2.49
N PRO A 91 -12.23 -3.13 3.75
CA PRO A 91 -12.46 -4.55 4.03
C PRO A 91 -13.84 -5.03 3.57
N ALA A 92 -14.86 -4.19 3.64
CA ALA A 92 -16.21 -4.53 3.21
C ALA A 92 -16.43 -4.23 1.73
N GLU A 93 -15.72 -3.25 1.18
CA GLU A 93 -15.85 -2.82 -0.21
C GLU A 93 -14.48 -2.72 -0.88
N PRO A 94 -13.89 -3.87 -1.27
CA PRO A 94 -12.54 -3.86 -1.86
C PRO A 94 -12.41 -3.01 -3.11
N ALA A 95 -13.49 -2.82 -3.85
CA ALA A 95 -13.49 -1.99 -5.05
C ALA A 95 -13.17 -0.52 -4.75
N GLY A 96 -13.27 -0.10 -3.49
CA GLY A 96 -12.94 1.25 -3.08
C GLY A 96 -11.51 1.65 -3.40
N VAL A 97 -10.61 0.67 -3.51
CA VAL A 97 -9.21 0.95 -3.87
C VAL A 97 -9.11 1.67 -5.21
N GLU A 98 -10.04 1.41 -6.13
CA GLU A 98 -10.04 2.06 -7.44
C GLU A 98 -10.34 3.56 -7.34
N ALA A 99 -11.05 3.98 -6.31
CA ALA A 99 -11.33 5.41 -6.10
C ALA A 99 -10.09 6.14 -5.56
N ILE A 100 -9.24 5.43 -4.81
CA ILE A 100 -8.04 6.04 -4.24
C ILE A 100 -6.90 6.06 -5.25
N ARG A 101 -6.81 5.04 -6.09
CA ARG A 101 -5.69 4.85 -7.02
C ARG A 101 -5.35 6.09 -7.86
N PRO A 102 -6.30 6.80 -8.48
CA PRO A 102 -5.98 7.99 -9.29
C PRO A 102 -5.39 9.14 -8.48
N LEU A 103 -5.54 9.14 -7.16
CA LEU A 103 -5.04 10.19 -6.28
C LEU A 103 -3.61 9.95 -5.82
N VAL A 104 -3.03 8.82 -6.20
CA VAL A 104 -1.72 8.37 -5.71
C VAL A 104 -0.73 8.36 -6.85
N ARG A 105 0.46 8.92 -6.61
CA ARG A 105 1.52 9.00 -7.63
C ARG A 105 2.75 8.21 -7.25
#